data_1cc606ac15811e46d06ffea53662df66
#
_entry.id   1cc606ac15811e46d06ffea53662df66
#
_cell.length_a   1.000
_cell.length_b   1.000
_cell.length_c   1.000
_cell.angle_alpha   90.00
_cell.angle_beta   90.00
_cell.angle_gamma   90.00
#
_symmetry.space_group_name_H-M   'P 1'
#
loop_
_entity.id
_entity.type
_entity.pdbx_description
1 polymer ?
#
loop_
_entity_poly.entity_id
_entity_poly.type
_entity_poly.pdbx_seq_one_letter_code
_entity_poly.pdbx_strand_id
1 'polypeptide(L)'
;MSSIYKSGAYLEATKSWHAEDAGWKAGKIKSLLDRHAIRPASIAEIGCGSGAILDELSKFPDLRDARFEGYDISPQAIAIANGIGNPRIEFQERDLLAEPAETRFDLLLIIDVFEHVPDYMGFVERCRQRADLKIYHIPLDLHVSSVARNAFIRGRYSIGHIHYFTADSALGTLRDTGHEIVDYTYTDIGVGLFKEHPTLKRAVANMPRWLLSKVSVPIAARLLGGFSLLVLAR
;
A
#
# COMPACT_ATOMS: atom_id res chain seq x y z
N MET A 1 -6.19 11.87 13.75
CA MET A 1 -6.12 10.46 13.32
C MET A 1 -7.20 9.69 14.02
N SER A 2 -7.91 8.84 13.30
CA SER A 2 -9.10 8.20 13.82
C SER A 2 -8.78 7.28 14.99
N SER A 3 -9.63 7.34 16.03
CA SER A 3 -9.55 6.51 17.23
C SER A 3 -9.55 4.99 16.96
N ILE A 4 -9.98 4.56 15.77
CA ILE A 4 -10.12 3.13 15.42
C ILE A 4 -8.77 2.38 15.38
N TYR A 5 -7.67 3.03 14.96
CA TYR A 5 -6.33 2.40 14.95
C TYR A 5 -5.70 2.31 16.35
N LYS A 6 -6.02 3.28 17.23
CA LYS A 6 -5.54 3.29 18.62
C LYS A 6 -6.42 2.47 19.56
N SER A 7 -7.70 2.28 19.24
CA SER A 7 -8.66 1.55 20.09
C SER A 7 -8.67 0.03 19.90
N GLY A 8 -7.94 -0.50 18.92
CA GLY A 8 -7.98 -1.93 18.56
C GLY A 8 -9.18 -2.34 17.71
N ALA A 9 -10.15 -1.45 17.45
CA ALA A 9 -11.32 -1.76 16.65
C ALA A 9 -10.98 -2.19 15.22
N TYR A 10 -9.90 -1.67 14.65
CA TYR A 10 -9.39 -2.08 13.35
C TYR A 10 -8.90 -3.53 13.35
N LEU A 11 -8.22 -3.97 14.43
CA LEU A 11 -7.75 -5.34 14.58
C LEU A 11 -8.90 -6.35 14.65
N GLU A 12 -10.02 -5.98 15.28
CA GLU A 12 -11.22 -6.83 15.32
C GLU A 12 -11.82 -7.04 13.92
N ALA A 13 -11.78 -6.01 13.08
CA ALA A 13 -12.27 -6.05 11.71
C ALA A 13 -11.28 -6.73 10.74
N THR A 14 -9.96 -6.65 10.99
CA THR A 14 -8.89 -7.09 10.07
C THR A 14 -7.84 -7.88 10.85
N LYS A 15 -8.19 -9.11 11.26
CA LYS A 15 -7.39 -9.97 12.17
C LYS A 15 -5.95 -10.22 11.71
N SER A 16 -5.68 -10.23 10.41
CA SER A 16 -4.37 -10.51 9.83
C SER A 16 -3.59 -9.26 9.42
N TRP A 17 -4.17 -8.05 9.56
CA TRP A 17 -3.56 -6.82 9.02
C TRP A 17 -3.10 -7.00 7.58
N HIS A 18 -3.88 -7.71 6.76
CA HIS A 18 -3.57 -8.02 5.35
C HIS A 18 -2.23 -8.74 5.13
N ALA A 19 -1.73 -9.48 6.13
CA ALA A 19 -0.50 -10.25 6.00
C ALA A 19 -0.57 -11.31 4.88
N GLU A 20 -1.77 -11.77 4.55
CA GLU A 20 -2.02 -12.78 3.52
C GLU A 20 -1.66 -12.30 2.09
N ASP A 21 -1.63 -11.00 1.82
CA ASP A 21 -1.25 -10.47 0.50
C ASP A 21 0.16 -9.85 0.47
N ALA A 22 0.87 -9.91 1.59
CA ALA A 22 2.19 -9.29 1.75
C ALA A 22 3.21 -9.83 0.74
N GLY A 23 3.29 -11.16 0.54
CA GLY A 23 4.19 -11.78 -0.43
C GLY A 23 3.91 -11.31 -1.86
N TRP A 24 2.63 -11.17 -2.23
CA TRP A 24 2.23 -10.67 -3.53
C TRP A 24 2.62 -9.18 -3.70
N LYS A 25 2.34 -8.32 -2.70
CA LYS A 25 2.73 -6.90 -2.70
C LYS A 25 4.25 -6.74 -2.77
N ALA A 26 4.99 -7.46 -1.94
CA ALA A 26 6.46 -7.46 -1.95
C ALA A 26 7.02 -7.85 -3.33
N GLY A 27 6.46 -8.87 -3.97
CA GLY A 27 6.82 -9.27 -5.34
C GLY A 27 6.55 -8.16 -6.37
N LYS A 28 5.47 -7.38 -6.23
CA LYS A 28 5.17 -6.23 -7.11
C LYS A 28 6.15 -5.08 -6.88
N ILE A 29 6.45 -4.75 -5.61
CA ILE A 29 7.46 -3.76 -5.24
C ILE A 29 8.82 -4.17 -5.81
N LYS A 30 9.23 -5.42 -5.58
CA LYS A 30 10.50 -5.96 -6.09
C LYS A 30 10.60 -5.87 -7.62
N SER A 31 9.53 -6.22 -8.33
CA SER A 31 9.49 -6.11 -9.80
C SER A 31 9.64 -4.68 -10.29
N LEU A 32 9.11 -3.70 -9.55
CA LEU A 32 9.27 -2.28 -9.86
C LEU A 32 10.72 -1.81 -9.61
N LEU A 33 11.32 -2.21 -8.49
CA LEU A 33 12.72 -1.93 -8.18
C LEU A 33 13.67 -2.54 -9.23
N ASP A 34 13.43 -3.78 -9.67
CA ASP A 34 14.24 -4.45 -10.68
C ASP A 34 14.17 -3.77 -12.05
N ARG A 35 12.99 -3.33 -12.45
CA ARG A 35 12.78 -2.61 -13.72
C ARG A 35 13.64 -1.35 -13.82
N HIS A 36 13.89 -0.71 -12.69
CA HIS A 36 14.69 0.52 -12.60
C HIS A 36 16.11 0.29 -12.05
N ALA A 37 16.53 -0.95 -11.86
CA ALA A 37 17.83 -1.33 -11.28
C ALA A 37 18.10 -0.65 -9.91
N ILE A 38 17.05 -0.42 -9.12
CA ILE A 38 17.12 0.23 -7.80
C ILE A 38 17.51 -0.83 -6.75
N ARG A 39 18.54 -0.51 -5.96
CA ARG A 39 19.05 -1.34 -4.87
C ARG A 39 19.27 -0.47 -3.63
N PRO A 40 18.21 -0.20 -2.86
CA PRO A 40 18.29 0.66 -1.69
C PRO A 40 19.08 -0.03 -0.58
N ALA A 41 19.93 0.72 0.13
CA ALA A 41 20.63 0.27 1.32
C ALA A 41 19.77 0.46 2.59
N SER A 42 18.78 1.36 2.53
CA SER A 42 17.85 1.62 3.62
C SER A 42 16.42 1.73 3.11
N ILE A 43 15.51 0.97 3.72
CA ILE A 43 14.09 0.90 3.35
C ILE A 43 13.27 1.15 4.60
N ALA A 44 12.35 2.12 4.53
CA ALA A 44 11.36 2.33 5.57
C ALA A 44 9.93 2.11 5.04
N GLU A 45 9.01 1.72 5.92
CA GLU A 45 7.58 1.64 5.62
C GLU A 45 6.79 2.44 6.67
N ILE A 46 5.96 3.38 6.20
CA ILE A 46 4.99 4.09 7.04
C ILE A 46 3.67 3.34 6.98
N GLY A 47 3.07 3.09 8.16
CA GLY A 47 1.87 2.26 8.27
C GLY A 47 2.18 0.78 8.00
N CYS A 48 3.28 0.27 8.58
CA CYS A 48 3.79 -1.07 8.30
C CYS A 48 2.87 -2.21 8.80
N GLY A 49 1.86 -1.90 9.61
CA GLY A 49 0.91 -2.87 10.12
C GLY A 49 1.59 -4.05 10.82
N SER A 50 1.35 -5.27 10.33
CA SER A 50 1.98 -6.49 10.84
C SER A 50 3.46 -6.64 10.47
N GLY A 51 4.06 -5.74 9.68
CA GLY A 51 5.44 -5.82 9.21
C GLY A 51 5.72 -6.86 8.12
N ALA A 52 4.67 -7.54 7.64
CA ALA A 52 4.81 -8.68 6.74
C ALA A 52 5.42 -8.30 5.37
N ILE A 53 5.17 -7.08 4.86
CA ILE A 53 5.75 -6.63 3.58
C ILE A 53 7.27 -6.48 3.70
N LEU A 54 7.74 -5.84 4.77
CA LEU A 54 9.19 -5.70 5.02
C LEU A 54 9.86 -7.05 5.22
N ASP A 55 9.20 -7.98 5.92
CA ASP A 55 9.72 -9.33 6.11
C ASP A 55 9.85 -10.07 4.77
N GLU A 56 8.83 -10.02 3.91
CA GLU A 56 8.90 -10.61 2.57
C GLU A 56 9.98 -9.95 1.69
N LEU A 57 10.11 -8.62 1.72
CA LEU A 57 11.16 -7.90 0.99
C LEU A 57 12.55 -8.30 1.47
N SER A 58 12.73 -8.51 2.76
CA SER A 58 14.02 -8.89 3.35
C SER A 58 14.54 -10.25 2.89
N LYS A 59 13.67 -11.11 2.33
CA LYS A 59 14.02 -12.45 1.82
C LYS A 59 14.64 -12.41 0.42
N PHE A 60 14.53 -11.30 -0.31
CA PHE A 60 15.14 -11.20 -1.63
C PHE A 60 16.66 -11.07 -1.54
N PRO A 61 17.43 -11.90 -2.29
CA PRO A 61 18.89 -11.96 -2.17
C PRO A 61 19.62 -10.63 -2.42
N ASP A 62 19.10 -9.81 -3.31
CA ASP A 62 19.66 -8.50 -3.68
C ASP A 62 19.28 -7.35 -2.73
N LEU A 63 18.44 -7.63 -1.73
CA LEU A 63 18.13 -6.75 -0.59
C LEU A 63 18.69 -7.28 0.74
N ARG A 64 19.55 -8.32 0.71
CA ARG A 64 20.09 -8.95 1.91
C ARG A 64 20.90 -7.99 2.80
N ASP A 65 21.55 -7.01 2.20
CA ASP A 65 22.41 -6.04 2.90
C ASP A 65 21.65 -4.75 3.24
N ALA A 66 20.37 -4.63 2.87
CA ALA A 66 19.54 -3.49 3.20
C ALA A 66 19.09 -3.52 4.67
N ARG A 67 19.00 -2.32 5.27
CA ARG A 67 18.37 -2.09 6.57
C ARG A 67 16.89 -1.82 6.35
N PHE A 68 16.05 -2.38 7.21
CA PHE A 68 14.59 -2.22 7.14
C PHE A 68 14.07 -1.60 8.43
N GLU A 69 13.18 -0.62 8.30
CA GLU A 69 12.49 0.00 9.43
C GLU A 69 11.00 0.13 9.14
N GLY A 70 10.17 -0.36 10.06
CA GLY A 70 8.71 -0.26 9.99
C GLY A 70 8.17 0.70 11.05
N TYR A 71 7.29 1.60 10.63
CA TYR A 71 6.66 2.60 11.49
C TYR A 71 5.15 2.48 11.44
N ASP A 72 4.51 2.38 12.59
CA ASP A 72 3.06 2.41 12.72
C ASP A 72 2.67 3.17 14.01
N ILE A 73 1.50 3.78 13.99
CA ILE A 73 0.93 4.48 15.15
C ILE A 73 0.08 3.57 16.04
N SER A 74 -0.13 2.32 15.62
CA SER A 74 -0.89 1.31 16.34
C SER A 74 0.03 0.44 17.18
N PRO A 75 -0.09 0.46 18.53
CA PRO A 75 0.69 -0.44 19.38
C PRO A 75 0.40 -1.91 19.11
N GLN A 76 -0.83 -2.24 18.69
CA GLN A 76 -1.22 -3.61 18.38
C GLN A 76 -0.53 -4.10 17.09
N ALA A 77 -0.40 -3.25 16.08
CA ALA A 77 0.31 -3.54 14.85
C ALA A 77 1.80 -3.83 15.15
N ILE A 78 2.44 -2.94 15.90
CA ILE A 78 3.85 -3.09 16.28
C ILE A 78 4.09 -4.32 17.16
N ALA A 79 3.15 -4.66 18.06
CA ALA A 79 3.26 -5.90 18.83
C ALA A 79 3.25 -7.15 17.94
N ILE A 80 2.43 -7.18 16.89
CA ILE A 80 2.40 -8.25 15.90
C ILE A 80 3.69 -8.27 15.08
N ALA A 81 4.13 -7.11 14.57
CA ALA A 81 5.34 -6.97 13.76
C ALA A 81 6.60 -7.44 14.50
N ASN A 82 6.75 -7.07 15.77
CA ASN A 82 7.86 -7.54 16.61
C ASN A 82 7.85 -9.07 16.81
N GLY A 83 6.70 -9.72 16.69
CA GLY A 83 6.58 -11.18 16.72
C GLY A 83 7.21 -11.91 15.53
N ILE A 84 7.54 -11.19 14.43
CA ILE A 84 8.24 -11.76 13.27
C ILE A 84 9.64 -12.27 13.66
N GLY A 85 10.34 -11.57 14.55
CA GLY A 85 11.65 -11.99 15.06
C GLY A 85 12.78 -11.89 14.02
N ASN A 86 12.64 -11.11 12.97
CA ASN A 86 13.67 -10.88 11.96
C ASN A 86 14.67 -9.81 12.44
N PRO A 87 15.94 -10.14 12.74
CA PRO A 87 16.90 -9.20 13.33
C PRO A 87 17.34 -8.07 12.38
N ARG A 88 16.96 -8.11 11.11
CA ARG A 88 17.27 -7.07 10.12
C ARG A 88 16.19 -6.00 10.01
N ILE A 89 15.08 -6.16 10.72
CA ILE A 89 13.95 -5.26 10.66
C ILE A 89 13.70 -4.67 12.04
N GLU A 90 13.69 -3.36 12.14
CA GLU A 90 13.31 -2.64 13.35
C GLU A 90 11.88 -2.11 13.20
N PHE A 91 11.00 -2.39 14.17
CA PHE A 91 9.63 -1.88 14.19
C PHE A 91 9.43 -0.90 15.34
N GLN A 92 8.84 0.26 15.04
CA GLN A 92 8.71 1.36 16.00
C GLN A 92 7.28 1.90 16.02
N GLU A 93 6.69 1.98 17.24
CA GLU A 93 5.40 2.63 17.47
C GLU A 93 5.59 4.15 17.47
N ARG A 94 5.54 4.77 16.29
CA ARG A 94 5.59 6.22 16.16
C ARG A 94 5.14 6.74 14.80
N ASP A 95 4.79 8.02 14.76
CA ASP A 95 4.57 8.75 13.52
C ASP A 95 5.89 9.33 13.02
N LEU A 96 6.51 8.66 12.03
CA LEU A 96 7.77 9.11 11.42
C LEU A 96 7.65 10.54 10.88
N LEU A 97 6.47 10.98 10.41
CA LEU A 97 6.28 12.28 9.80
C LEU A 97 6.11 13.42 10.83
N ALA A 98 5.85 13.10 12.09
CA ALA A 98 5.76 14.08 13.17
C ALA A 98 7.14 14.50 13.70
N GLU A 99 8.21 13.78 13.35
CA GLU A 99 9.56 14.06 13.80
C GLU A 99 10.32 14.99 12.85
N PRO A 100 11.41 15.64 13.30
CA PRO A 100 12.32 16.38 12.42
C PRO A 100 12.83 15.51 11.26
N ALA A 101 13.05 16.11 10.09
CA ALA A 101 13.40 15.39 8.86
C ALA A 101 14.90 14.96 8.80
N GLU A 102 15.52 14.70 9.93
CA GLU A 102 16.95 14.31 10.02
C GLU A 102 17.19 12.88 9.52
N THR A 103 16.21 11.98 9.74
CA THR A 103 16.30 10.61 9.26
C THR A 103 15.77 10.50 7.85
N ARG A 104 16.64 10.15 6.91
CA ARG A 104 16.28 9.89 5.51
C ARG A 104 16.64 8.46 5.14
N PHE A 105 15.86 7.93 4.22
CA PHE A 105 16.00 6.58 3.66
C PHE A 105 16.27 6.66 2.16
N ASP A 106 16.83 5.60 1.59
CA ASP A 106 16.93 5.50 0.13
C ASP A 106 15.55 5.25 -0.48
N LEU A 107 14.72 4.46 0.22
CA LEU A 107 13.38 4.09 -0.21
C LEU A 107 12.37 4.17 0.94
N LEU A 108 11.25 4.84 0.71
CA LEU A 108 10.09 4.87 1.59
C LEU A 108 8.90 4.16 0.95
N LEU A 109 8.29 3.25 1.68
CA LEU A 109 7.08 2.55 1.29
C LEU A 109 5.86 3.15 1.98
N ILE A 110 4.81 3.42 1.22
CA ILE A 110 3.51 3.90 1.70
C ILE A 110 2.44 3.02 1.02
N ILE A 111 2.08 1.93 1.68
CA ILE A 111 1.28 0.87 1.08
C ILE A 111 -0.11 0.86 1.72
N ASP A 112 -1.12 1.31 0.97
CA ASP A 112 -2.52 1.40 1.41
C ASP A 112 -2.68 2.20 2.72
N VAL A 113 -2.17 3.44 2.75
CA VAL A 113 -2.12 4.28 3.97
C VAL A 113 -2.89 5.58 3.82
N PHE A 114 -2.58 6.41 2.81
CA PHE A 114 -3.06 7.79 2.82
C PHE A 114 -4.55 7.94 2.52
N GLU A 115 -5.22 6.92 1.99
CA GLU A 115 -6.67 6.84 1.90
C GLU A 115 -7.38 6.85 3.26
N HIS A 116 -6.64 6.55 4.33
CA HIS A 116 -7.09 6.58 5.72
C HIS A 116 -6.77 7.88 6.45
N VAL A 117 -5.93 8.74 5.87
CA VAL A 117 -5.39 9.94 6.55
C VAL A 117 -6.28 11.15 6.26
N PRO A 118 -6.87 11.82 7.28
CA PRO A 118 -7.76 12.96 7.05
C PRO A 118 -7.12 14.09 6.23
N ASP A 119 -5.90 14.50 6.56
CA ASP A 119 -5.07 15.43 5.78
C ASP A 119 -4.10 14.62 4.90
N TYR A 120 -4.62 13.94 3.89
CA TYR A 120 -3.81 13.09 3.02
C TYR A 120 -2.83 13.91 2.14
N MET A 121 -3.21 15.13 1.73
CA MET A 121 -2.33 15.99 0.94
C MET A 121 -1.08 16.38 1.75
N GLY A 122 -1.27 16.92 2.96
CA GLY A 122 -0.15 17.26 3.83
C GLY A 122 0.67 16.03 4.28
N PHE A 123 0.03 14.88 4.42
CA PHE A 123 0.73 13.61 4.70
C PHE A 123 1.67 13.24 3.54
N VAL A 124 1.16 13.22 2.31
CA VAL A 124 1.93 12.87 1.11
C VAL A 124 3.07 13.87 0.88
N GLU A 125 2.83 15.18 1.06
CA GLU A 125 3.85 16.21 0.98
C GLU A 125 5.01 15.96 1.97
N ARG A 126 4.70 15.62 3.23
CA ARG A 126 5.74 15.30 4.23
C ARG A 126 6.54 14.04 3.90
N CYS A 127 5.92 13.03 3.27
CA CYS A 127 6.63 11.83 2.82
C CYS A 127 7.79 12.15 1.88
N ARG A 128 7.67 13.21 1.06
CA ARG A 128 8.69 13.62 0.11
C ARG A 128 10.06 13.88 0.75
N GLN A 129 10.05 14.38 1.98
CA GLN A 129 11.28 14.76 2.68
C GLN A 129 12.00 13.58 3.35
N ARG A 130 11.36 12.39 3.41
CA ARG A 130 11.85 11.23 4.19
C ARG A 130 12.70 10.25 3.41
N ALA A 131 12.67 10.31 2.07
CA ALA A 131 13.46 9.42 1.23
C ALA A 131 13.75 10.04 -0.12
N ASP A 132 14.76 9.50 -0.81
CA ASP A 132 15.06 9.88 -2.19
C ASP A 132 14.04 9.27 -3.17
N LEU A 133 13.65 8.02 -2.91
CA LEU A 133 12.62 7.32 -3.67
C LEU A 133 11.45 6.93 -2.76
N LYS A 134 10.24 7.01 -3.29
CA LYS A 134 9.02 6.59 -2.62
C LYS A 134 8.26 5.60 -3.49
N ILE A 135 7.70 4.55 -2.88
CA ILE A 135 6.74 3.67 -3.53
C ILE A 135 5.41 3.80 -2.80
N TYR A 136 4.40 4.21 -3.55
CA TYR A 136 3.02 4.29 -3.11
C TYR A 136 2.23 3.13 -3.69
N HIS A 137 1.42 2.44 -2.88
CA HIS A 137 0.37 1.56 -3.35
C HIS A 137 -0.97 2.16 -2.95
N ILE A 138 -1.84 2.41 -3.94
CA ILE A 138 -3.02 3.24 -3.76
C ILE A 138 -4.24 2.49 -4.28
N PRO A 139 -5.23 2.17 -3.44
CA PRO A 139 -6.48 1.54 -3.88
C PRO A 139 -7.26 2.44 -4.84
N LEU A 140 -7.71 1.89 -5.97
CA LEU A 140 -8.52 2.60 -6.95
C LEU A 140 -10.01 2.32 -6.73
N ASP A 141 -10.52 2.78 -5.59
CA ASP A 141 -11.90 2.49 -5.17
C ASP A 141 -12.95 3.36 -5.85
N LEU A 142 -12.53 4.48 -6.47
CA LEU A 142 -13.43 5.36 -7.21
C LEU A 142 -13.59 4.86 -8.66
N HIS A 143 -14.59 4.03 -8.87
CA HIS A 143 -14.93 3.47 -10.18
C HIS A 143 -16.45 3.39 -10.38
N VAL A 144 -16.90 3.27 -11.63
CA VAL A 144 -18.33 3.31 -11.99
C VAL A 144 -19.15 2.33 -11.16
N SER A 145 -18.69 1.08 -11.01
CA SER A 145 -19.45 0.08 -10.27
C SER A 145 -19.47 0.33 -8.75
N SER A 146 -18.50 1.06 -8.15
CA SER A 146 -18.56 1.47 -6.74
C SER A 146 -19.58 2.58 -6.52
N VAL A 147 -19.62 3.56 -7.43
CA VAL A 147 -20.63 4.62 -7.41
C VAL A 147 -22.04 4.04 -7.57
N ALA A 148 -22.25 3.20 -8.59
CA ALA A 148 -23.55 2.60 -8.87
C ALA A 148 -24.10 1.74 -7.71
N ARG A 149 -23.21 1.12 -6.93
CA ARG A 149 -23.57 0.28 -5.77
C ARG A 149 -23.55 1.02 -4.43
N ASN A 150 -23.24 2.32 -4.42
CA ASN A 150 -23.05 3.12 -3.22
C ASN A 150 -22.08 2.44 -2.21
N ALA A 151 -20.91 1.96 -2.73
CA ALA A 151 -20.02 1.09 -1.96
C ALA A 151 -19.18 1.85 -0.92
N PHE A 152 -19.05 3.18 -1.04
CA PHE A 152 -18.14 3.99 -0.23
C PHE A 152 -18.46 3.98 1.27
N ILE A 153 -19.73 4.07 1.63
CA ILE A 153 -20.15 4.06 3.04
C ILE A 153 -19.76 2.72 3.70
N ARG A 154 -19.94 1.61 2.98
CA ARG A 154 -19.51 0.31 3.49
C ARG A 154 -17.99 0.26 3.64
N GLY A 155 -17.21 0.69 2.64
CA GLY A 155 -15.75 0.76 2.70
C GLY A 155 -15.27 1.59 3.88
N ARG A 156 -15.90 2.76 4.11
CA ARG A 156 -15.58 3.65 5.22
C ARG A 156 -15.67 2.96 6.59
N TYR A 157 -16.70 2.16 6.82
CA TYR A 157 -16.91 1.50 8.13
C TYR A 157 -16.27 0.11 8.24
N SER A 158 -15.97 -0.57 7.13
CA SER A 158 -15.39 -1.92 7.17
C SER A 158 -13.86 -1.93 7.13
N ILE A 159 -13.25 -1.04 6.33
CA ILE A 159 -11.80 -0.98 6.12
C ILE A 159 -11.20 0.40 6.40
N GLY A 160 -12.04 1.39 6.74
CA GLY A 160 -11.57 2.73 7.14
C GLY A 160 -11.16 3.66 6.00
N HIS A 161 -11.48 3.36 4.73
CA HIS A 161 -11.19 4.26 3.63
C HIS A 161 -12.08 5.51 3.71
N ILE A 162 -11.47 6.66 3.89
CA ILE A 162 -12.15 7.97 3.94
C ILE A 162 -11.93 8.79 2.67
N HIS A 163 -10.93 8.41 1.87
CA HIS A 163 -10.64 8.97 0.56
C HIS A 163 -10.68 7.87 -0.50
N TYR A 164 -11.08 8.22 -1.71
CA TYR A 164 -11.28 7.29 -2.82
C TYR A 164 -10.63 7.86 -4.08
N PHE A 165 -9.83 7.06 -4.77
CA PHE A 165 -9.02 7.51 -5.89
C PHE A 165 -9.38 6.78 -7.18
N THR A 166 -9.27 7.51 -8.30
CA THR A 166 -8.98 6.97 -9.63
C THR A 166 -7.47 7.01 -9.85
N ALA A 167 -6.95 6.35 -10.89
CA ALA A 167 -5.53 6.45 -11.21
C ALA A 167 -5.11 7.90 -11.49
N ASP A 168 -5.94 8.67 -12.21
CA ASP A 168 -5.63 10.05 -12.55
C ASP A 168 -5.60 10.95 -11.32
N SER A 169 -6.57 10.82 -10.38
CA SER A 169 -6.58 11.60 -9.15
C SER A 169 -5.45 11.21 -8.20
N ALA A 170 -5.09 9.93 -8.14
CA ALA A 170 -3.94 9.47 -7.35
C ALA A 170 -2.61 10.06 -7.86
N LEU A 171 -2.37 9.99 -9.19
CA LEU A 171 -1.20 10.59 -9.81
C LEU A 171 -1.21 12.12 -9.70
N GLY A 172 -2.39 12.75 -9.81
CA GLY A 172 -2.57 14.19 -9.57
C GLY A 172 -2.15 14.57 -8.16
N THR A 173 -2.65 13.86 -7.14
CA THR A 173 -2.26 14.08 -5.73
C THR A 173 -0.74 14.06 -5.54
N LEU A 174 -0.05 13.07 -6.09
CA LEU A 174 1.40 12.96 -5.97
C LEU A 174 2.11 14.14 -6.64
N ARG A 175 1.68 14.55 -7.84
CA ARG A 175 2.26 15.72 -8.54
C ARG A 175 1.98 17.03 -7.80
N ASP A 176 0.76 17.25 -7.33
CA ASP A 176 0.35 18.46 -6.62
C ASP A 176 1.09 18.63 -5.29
N THR A 177 1.53 17.52 -4.69
CA THR A 177 2.38 17.50 -3.48
C THR A 177 3.88 17.50 -3.80
N GLY A 178 4.25 17.75 -5.06
CA GLY A 178 5.63 17.98 -5.49
C GLY A 178 6.44 16.73 -5.78
N HIS A 179 5.80 15.58 -6.00
CA HIS A 179 6.48 14.36 -6.42
C HIS A 179 6.68 14.31 -7.93
N GLU A 180 7.86 13.87 -8.35
CA GLU A 180 8.11 13.45 -9.72
C GLU A 180 7.77 11.97 -9.88
N ILE A 181 6.81 11.66 -10.74
CA ILE A 181 6.43 10.28 -11.05
C ILE A 181 7.48 9.67 -11.99
N VAL A 182 8.19 8.67 -11.50
CA VAL A 182 9.22 7.94 -12.29
C VAL A 182 8.55 6.84 -13.12
N ASP A 183 7.69 6.04 -12.50
CA ASP A 183 6.98 4.93 -13.14
C ASP A 183 5.74 4.57 -12.34
N TYR A 184 4.76 3.93 -12.98
CA TYR A 184 3.63 3.35 -12.29
C TYR A 184 3.08 2.11 -13.01
N THR A 185 2.42 1.25 -12.25
CA THR A 185 1.75 0.08 -12.79
C THR A 185 0.45 -0.19 -12.04
N TYR A 186 -0.54 -0.72 -12.75
CA TYR A 186 -1.73 -1.24 -12.10
C TYR A 186 -1.43 -2.59 -11.47
N THR A 187 -1.87 -2.75 -10.23
CA THR A 187 -1.85 -4.03 -9.54
C THR A 187 -3.28 -4.57 -9.45
N ASP A 188 -3.43 -5.85 -9.68
CA ASP A 188 -4.73 -6.52 -9.77
C ASP A 188 -4.94 -7.37 -8.51
N ILE A 189 -5.60 -6.80 -7.52
CA ILE A 189 -5.94 -7.48 -6.27
C ILE A 189 -7.00 -8.56 -6.53
N GLY A 190 -7.96 -8.28 -7.42
CA GLY A 190 -9.08 -9.17 -7.69
C GLY A 190 -8.69 -10.48 -8.37
N VAL A 191 -7.75 -10.44 -9.32
CA VAL A 191 -7.28 -11.64 -10.08
C VAL A 191 -6.02 -12.23 -9.43
N GLY A 192 -5.15 -11.39 -8.85
CA GLY A 192 -3.93 -11.84 -8.16
C GLY A 192 -4.26 -12.74 -6.97
N LEU A 193 -5.08 -12.28 -6.06
CA LEU A 193 -5.54 -13.05 -4.89
C LEU A 193 -6.48 -14.22 -5.26
N PHE A 194 -7.15 -14.18 -6.43
CA PHE A 194 -7.93 -15.31 -6.90
C PHE A 194 -7.05 -16.55 -7.14
N LYS A 195 -5.80 -16.38 -7.58
CA LYS A 195 -4.87 -17.50 -7.80
C LYS A 195 -4.50 -18.19 -6.49
N GLU A 196 -4.49 -17.46 -5.38
CA GLU A 196 -4.15 -18.01 -4.06
C GLU A 196 -5.34 -18.70 -3.38
N HIS A 197 -6.58 -18.21 -3.63
CA HIS A 197 -7.81 -18.77 -3.04
C HIS A 197 -8.91 -18.96 -4.11
N PRO A 198 -8.77 -19.93 -5.03
CA PRO A 198 -9.68 -20.10 -6.12
C PRO A 198 -11.03 -20.69 -5.64
N THR A 199 -12.11 -19.93 -5.86
CA THR A 199 -13.47 -20.44 -5.73
C THR A 199 -14.26 -20.15 -7.02
N LEU A 200 -15.15 -21.06 -7.43
CA LEU A 200 -15.96 -20.88 -8.64
C LEU A 200 -16.75 -19.57 -8.60
N LYS A 201 -17.31 -19.21 -7.45
CA LYS A 201 -18.05 -17.96 -7.26
C LYS A 201 -17.17 -16.72 -7.51
N ARG A 202 -15.94 -16.71 -7.00
CA ARG A 202 -14.96 -15.63 -7.25
C ARG A 202 -14.49 -15.60 -8.70
N ALA A 203 -14.30 -16.76 -9.32
CA ALA A 203 -13.94 -16.88 -10.74
C ALA A 203 -14.98 -16.21 -11.62
N VAL A 204 -16.25 -16.59 -11.46
CA VAL A 204 -17.37 -16.02 -12.23
C VAL A 204 -17.50 -14.52 -11.99
N ALA A 205 -17.42 -14.07 -10.74
CA ALA A 205 -17.52 -12.65 -10.40
C ALA A 205 -16.37 -11.81 -10.97
N ASN A 206 -15.16 -12.37 -11.10
CA ASN A 206 -13.99 -11.68 -11.65
C ASN A 206 -13.83 -11.81 -13.17
N MET A 207 -14.56 -12.72 -13.82
CA MET A 207 -14.44 -12.95 -15.27
C MET A 207 -14.65 -11.68 -16.12
N PRO A 208 -15.67 -10.83 -15.88
CA PRO A 208 -15.83 -9.58 -16.66
C PRO A 208 -14.63 -8.64 -16.50
N ARG A 209 -14.07 -8.53 -15.28
CA ARG A 209 -12.88 -7.73 -14.99
C ARG A 209 -11.67 -8.28 -15.73
N TRP A 210 -11.45 -9.59 -15.65
CA TRP A 210 -10.34 -10.25 -16.33
C TRP A 210 -10.43 -10.08 -17.86
N LEU A 211 -11.58 -10.27 -18.45
CA LEU A 211 -11.80 -10.08 -19.90
C LEU A 211 -11.52 -8.63 -20.30
N LEU A 212 -12.09 -7.67 -19.59
CA LEU A 212 -11.90 -6.24 -19.90
C LEU A 212 -10.44 -5.81 -19.69
N SER A 213 -9.75 -6.35 -18.70
CA SER A 213 -8.33 -6.05 -18.45
C SER A 213 -7.40 -6.54 -19.58
N LYS A 214 -7.80 -7.55 -20.34
CA LYS A 214 -7.07 -7.99 -21.54
C LYS A 214 -7.16 -6.99 -22.69
N VAL A 215 -8.22 -6.19 -22.72
CA VAL A 215 -8.40 -5.12 -23.70
C VAL A 215 -7.73 -3.84 -23.19
N SER A 216 -8.03 -3.44 -21.95
CA SER A 216 -7.47 -2.23 -21.35
C SER A 216 -7.59 -2.27 -19.82
N VAL A 217 -6.44 -2.34 -19.13
CA VAL A 217 -6.40 -2.27 -17.65
C VAL A 217 -6.96 -0.95 -17.13
N PRO A 218 -6.59 0.23 -17.68
CA PRO A 218 -7.18 1.50 -17.23
C PRO A 218 -8.71 1.55 -17.33
N ILE A 219 -9.28 1.02 -18.43
CA ILE A 219 -10.75 0.96 -18.60
C ILE A 219 -11.36 -0.01 -17.59
N ALA A 220 -10.77 -1.19 -17.40
CA ALA A 220 -11.24 -2.17 -16.43
C ALA A 220 -11.24 -1.58 -15.00
N ALA A 221 -10.17 -0.87 -14.62
CA ALA A 221 -10.05 -0.19 -13.33
C ALA A 221 -11.15 0.88 -13.15
N ARG A 222 -11.38 1.72 -14.16
CA ARG A 222 -12.39 2.79 -14.10
C ARG A 222 -13.83 2.27 -14.04
N LEU A 223 -14.13 1.18 -14.73
CA LEU A 223 -15.50 0.66 -14.82
C LEU A 223 -15.82 -0.33 -13.70
N LEU A 224 -14.96 -1.31 -13.47
CA LEU A 224 -15.24 -2.47 -12.63
C LEU A 224 -14.49 -2.47 -11.30
N GLY A 225 -13.38 -1.72 -11.19
CA GLY A 225 -12.55 -1.66 -9.99
C GLY A 225 -11.80 -2.98 -9.70
N GLY A 226 -11.28 -3.10 -8.46
CA GLY A 226 -10.47 -4.25 -8.04
C GLY A 226 -9.01 -4.14 -8.46
N PHE A 227 -8.56 -2.92 -8.69
CA PHE A 227 -7.18 -2.56 -8.99
C PHE A 227 -6.66 -1.56 -7.97
N SER A 228 -5.35 -1.57 -7.78
CA SER A 228 -4.62 -0.49 -7.13
C SER A 228 -3.55 0.05 -8.07
N LEU A 229 -2.96 1.17 -7.73
CA LEU A 229 -1.86 1.77 -8.46
C LEU A 229 -0.59 1.66 -7.62
N LEU A 230 0.44 1.02 -8.15
CA LEU A 230 1.78 1.02 -7.57
C LEU A 230 2.61 2.08 -8.29
N VAL A 231 3.09 3.08 -7.56
CA VAL A 231 3.77 4.26 -8.12
C VAL A 231 5.15 4.40 -7.52
N LEU A 232 6.17 4.53 -8.37
CA LEU A 232 7.51 4.94 -8.00
C LEU A 232 7.65 6.45 -8.24
N ALA A 233 8.05 7.19 -7.22
CA ALA A 233 8.19 8.65 -7.25
C ALA A 233 9.49 9.14 -6.58
N ARG A 234 9.90 10.34 -6.97
CA ARG A 234 10.98 11.12 -6.33
C ARG A 234 10.44 12.34 -5.61
#